data_aedecdd6d7032c26b53f65256a6181c1
#
_entry.id   aedecdd6d7032c26b53f65256a6181c1
#
_cell.length_a   1.000
_cell.length_b   1.000
_cell.length_c   1.000
_cell.angle_alpha   90.00
_cell.angle_beta   90.00
_cell.angle_gamma   90.00
#
_symmetry.space_group_name_H-M   'P 1'
#
loop_
_entity.id
_entity.type
_entity.pdbx_description
1 polymer ?
#
loop_
_entity_poly.entity_id
_entity_poly.type
_entity_poly.pdbx_seq_one_letter_code
_entity_poly.pdbx_strand_id
1 'polypeptide(L)'
;MTNYIDRKNVEELSIVDFLGRLGYFPVKKSGREFFYHSMLRETGKNTPSLTVWDEGGKWMDHGGPNHTGIHGGGIVQLAMAYWPNQSYFEILQKIQYTFDHFEKVEIPVFESSNVADRETDNILEFSHSQQLGRNYVLSRYLRERRVDSVANGLLWEVYYCNKLYSDPTKLFYAIGWKNEKDNWEISSPKGFKASIGNKDISIIPGKVDHLVVFEGFFDFLSWLTLTKKENLPTVMVLNSISLVKRAIERMREFNKIDLYLDNDEVGKQCTSTIKTSYPYANDRANVYSGYKDYNEMLMDSTKYHYSRKNR
;
A
#
# COMPACT_ATOMS: atom_id res chain seq x y z
N MET A 1 22.54 25.05 8.42
CA MET A 1 23.29 24.13 9.31
C MET A 1 22.81 22.73 8.97
N THR A 2 23.67 21.92 8.37
CA THR A 2 23.36 20.50 8.07
C THR A 2 23.40 19.76 9.41
N ASN A 3 22.24 19.39 9.96
CA ASN A 3 22.16 18.52 11.11
C ASN A 3 22.81 17.18 10.72
N TYR A 4 23.97 16.91 11.31
CA TYR A 4 24.67 15.65 11.14
C TYR A 4 23.85 14.56 11.84
N ILE A 5 23.27 13.65 11.05
CA ILE A 5 22.50 12.54 11.58
C ILE A 5 23.50 11.48 12.04
N ASP A 6 23.63 11.28 13.36
CA ASP A 6 24.50 10.27 13.92
C ASP A 6 23.84 8.88 13.76
N ARG A 7 24.49 8.02 12.99
CA ARG A 7 24.07 6.63 12.77
C ARG A 7 23.78 5.88 14.09
N LYS A 8 24.61 6.10 15.11
CA LYS A 8 24.51 5.40 16.39
C LYS A 8 23.18 5.75 17.08
N ASN A 9 22.79 7.02 17.05
CA ASN A 9 21.52 7.48 17.62
C ASN A 9 20.31 6.89 16.89
N VAL A 10 20.40 6.69 15.57
CA VAL A 10 19.32 6.11 14.78
C VAL A 10 19.17 4.61 15.06
N GLU A 11 20.26 3.87 15.21
CA GLU A 11 20.23 2.43 15.48
C GLU A 11 19.71 2.08 16.90
N GLU A 12 19.68 3.04 17.83
CA GLU A 12 19.12 2.89 19.18
C GLU A 12 17.61 3.20 19.28
N LEU A 13 17.01 3.68 18.18
CA LEU A 13 15.57 4.00 18.15
C LEU A 13 14.72 2.72 18.19
N SER A 14 13.57 2.80 18.87
CA SER A 14 12.60 1.72 18.94
C SER A 14 12.02 1.37 17.56
N ILE A 15 12.14 0.12 17.15
CA ILE A 15 11.54 -0.40 15.91
C ILE A 15 10.02 -0.40 16.03
N VAL A 16 9.50 -0.72 17.20
CA VAL A 16 8.06 -0.76 17.46
C VAL A 16 7.47 0.64 17.43
N ASP A 17 8.13 1.65 18.02
CA ASP A 17 7.73 3.06 17.89
C ASP A 17 7.81 3.54 16.44
N PHE A 18 8.87 3.20 15.73
CA PHE A 18 9.03 3.51 14.31
C PHE A 18 7.87 2.97 13.46
N LEU A 19 7.54 1.69 13.63
CA LEU A 19 6.42 1.06 12.93
C LEU A 19 5.08 1.69 13.33
N GLY A 20 4.87 1.96 14.62
CA GLY A 20 3.68 2.65 15.12
C GLY A 20 3.49 4.02 14.46
N ARG A 21 4.55 4.82 14.35
CA ARG A 21 4.53 6.13 13.67
C ARG A 21 4.24 6.02 12.18
N LEU A 22 4.62 4.92 11.55
CA LEU A 22 4.26 4.60 10.16
C LEU A 22 2.83 4.05 10.02
N GLY A 23 2.14 3.75 11.14
CA GLY A 23 0.78 3.23 11.16
C GLY A 23 0.67 1.71 11.23
N TYR A 24 1.79 1.00 11.47
CA TYR A 24 1.80 -0.45 11.63
C TYR A 24 1.80 -0.83 13.11
N PHE A 25 0.86 -1.71 13.47
CA PHE A 25 0.69 -2.15 14.85
C PHE A 25 0.89 -3.66 14.95
N PRO A 26 1.44 -4.13 16.08
CA PRO A 26 1.55 -5.56 16.30
C PRO A 26 0.15 -6.16 16.51
N VAL A 27 -0.05 -7.38 16.00
CA VAL A 27 -1.30 -8.13 16.17
C VAL A 27 -1.30 -8.99 17.42
N LYS A 28 -0.11 -9.29 17.95
CA LYS A 28 0.07 -9.99 19.22
C LYS A 28 1.45 -9.74 19.79
N LYS A 29 1.61 -9.98 21.10
CA LYS A 29 2.90 -10.08 21.79
C LYS A 29 3.04 -11.47 22.37
N SER A 30 4.22 -12.08 22.24
CA SER A 30 4.56 -13.35 22.88
C SER A 30 5.95 -13.25 23.47
N GLY A 31 6.06 -13.35 24.79
CA GLY A 31 7.28 -13.09 25.50
C GLY A 31 7.81 -11.67 25.23
N ARG A 32 9.02 -11.57 24.70
CA ARG A 32 9.66 -10.29 24.34
C ARG A 32 9.43 -9.83 22.90
N GLU A 33 8.71 -10.61 22.09
CA GLU A 33 8.55 -10.36 20.66
C GLU A 33 7.15 -9.83 20.34
N PHE A 34 7.10 -8.82 19.49
CA PHE A 34 5.88 -8.28 18.89
C PHE A 34 5.72 -8.87 17.49
N PHE A 35 4.53 -9.32 17.13
CA PHE A 35 4.20 -9.96 15.86
C PHE A 35 3.35 -9.06 15.01
N TYR A 36 3.75 -8.89 13.74
CA TYR A 36 3.10 -8.05 12.74
C TYR A 36 2.74 -8.85 11.50
N HIS A 37 1.67 -8.48 10.83
CA HIS A 37 1.56 -8.81 9.41
C HIS A 37 2.68 -8.09 8.66
N SER A 38 3.40 -8.78 7.77
CA SER A 38 4.51 -8.16 7.08
C SER A 38 4.04 -7.01 6.20
N MET A 39 4.58 -5.82 6.43
CA MET A 39 4.40 -4.63 5.59
C MET A 39 5.39 -4.58 4.43
N LEU A 40 6.35 -5.49 4.40
CA LEU A 40 7.43 -5.52 3.41
C LEU A 40 7.06 -6.31 2.15
N ARG A 41 5.99 -7.11 2.23
CA ARG A 41 5.52 -7.96 1.15
C ARG A 41 4.04 -8.26 1.34
N GLU A 42 3.34 -8.44 0.25
CA GLU A 42 1.98 -8.94 0.30
C GLU A 42 1.99 -10.47 0.49
N THR A 43 1.37 -10.93 1.56
CA THR A 43 1.25 -12.37 1.83
C THR A 43 -0.20 -12.78 1.65
N GLY A 44 -0.46 -13.79 0.82
CA GLY A 44 -1.81 -14.34 0.66
C GLY A 44 -2.33 -15.10 1.91
N LYS A 45 -1.51 -15.20 2.96
CA LYS A 45 -1.88 -15.80 4.25
C LYS A 45 -1.95 -14.70 5.29
N ASN A 46 -3.08 -14.59 5.96
CA ASN A 46 -3.29 -13.64 7.07
C ASN A 46 -2.57 -14.11 8.36
N THR A 47 -1.31 -14.54 8.23
CA THR A 47 -0.50 -15.02 9.35
C THR A 47 0.57 -13.98 9.64
N PRO A 48 0.69 -13.47 10.86
CA PRO A 48 1.75 -12.53 11.23
C PRO A 48 3.10 -13.23 11.12
N SER A 49 3.95 -12.73 10.23
CA SER A 49 5.25 -13.34 9.92
C SER A 49 6.44 -12.46 10.29
N LEU A 50 6.23 -11.16 10.49
CA LEU A 50 7.28 -10.26 10.91
C LEU A 50 7.27 -10.15 12.44
N THR A 51 8.42 -10.44 13.06
CA THR A 51 8.63 -10.32 14.50
C THR A 51 9.60 -9.19 14.82
N VAL A 52 9.36 -8.47 15.91
CA VAL A 52 10.22 -7.42 16.44
C VAL A 52 10.55 -7.71 17.90
N TRP A 53 11.84 -7.82 18.23
CA TRP A 53 12.35 -7.75 19.57
C TRP A 53 12.91 -6.32 19.80
N ASP A 54 12.08 -5.46 20.34
CA ASP A 54 12.35 -4.02 20.41
C ASP A 54 13.52 -3.68 21.33
N GLU A 55 13.55 -4.27 22.54
CA GLU A 55 14.65 -4.07 23.49
C GLU A 55 16.02 -4.51 22.93
N GLY A 56 16.03 -5.48 22.02
CA GLY A 56 17.23 -5.92 21.30
C GLY A 56 17.50 -5.17 20.02
N GLY A 57 16.62 -4.25 19.61
CA GLY A 57 16.71 -3.50 18.36
C GLY A 57 16.76 -4.42 17.13
N LYS A 58 16.01 -5.54 17.13
CA LYS A 58 16.03 -6.55 16.07
C LYS A 58 14.63 -6.88 15.57
N TRP A 59 14.56 -7.16 14.27
CA TRP A 59 13.37 -7.69 13.63
C TRP A 59 13.74 -8.83 12.68
N MET A 60 12.76 -9.66 12.34
CA MET A 60 12.87 -10.72 11.34
C MET A 60 11.52 -10.98 10.69
N ASP A 61 11.49 -11.13 9.37
CA ASP A 61 10.32 -11.63 8.65
C ASP A 61 10.52 -13.11 8.30
N HIS A 62 9.87 -13.99 9.06
CA HIS A 62 9.90 -15.45 8.87
C HIS A 62 9.26 -15.93 7.56
N GLY A 63 8.52 -15.06 6.90
CA GLY A 63 7.97 -15.35 5.59
C GLY A 63 8.96 -15.17 4.44
N GLY A 64 10.18 -14.72 4.74
CA GLY A 64 11.26 -14.53 3.78
C GLY A 64 11.46 -13.08 3.33
N PRO A 65 12.49 -12.82 2.53
CA PRO A 65 12.81 -11.47 2.06
C PRO A 65 11.78 -10.95 1.04
N ASN A 66 11.66 -9.63 0.96
CA ASN A 66 11.06 -8.97 -0.19
C ASN A 66 12.09 -8.87 -1.34
N HIS A 67 11.77 -8.11 -2.39
CA HIS A 67 12.66 -7.91 -3.55
C HIS A 67 14.02 -7.27 -3.22
N THR A 68 14.20 -6.67 -2.03
CA THR A 68 15.49 -6.13 -1.58
C THR A 68 16.44 -7.20 -1.05
N GLY A 69 15.97 -8.43 -0.83
CA GLY A 69 16.72 -9.50 -0.18
C GLY A 69 16.84 -9.36 1.33
N ILE A 70 16.33 -8.28 1.94
CA ILE A 70 16.42 -8.00 3.38
C ILE A 70 15.18 -8.59 4.07
N HIS A 71 15.40 -9.44 5.07
CA HIS A 71 14.32 -10.05 5.87
C HIS A 71 14.58 -10.01 7.39
N GLY A 72 15.61 -9.28 7.83
CA GLY A 72 15.91 -9.09 9.24
C GLY A 72 17.04 -8.08 9.46
N GLY A 73 17.22 -7.65 10.71
CA GLY A 73 18.26 -6.72 11.09
C GLY A 73 17.81 -5.71 12.15
N GLY A 74 18.39 -4.51 12.13
CA GLY A 74 18.00 -3.38 12.95
C GLY A 74 17.03 -2.45 12.22
N ILE A 75 16.74 -1.27 12.82
CA ILE A 75 15.81 -0.28 12.27
C ILE A 75 16.24 0.21 10.88
N VAL A 76 17.54 0.37 10.63
CA VAL A 76 18.06 0.83 9.33
C VAL A 76 17.76 -0.19 8.24
N GLN A 77 18.00 -1.50 8.50
CA GLN A 77 17.68 -2.57 7.55
C GLN A 77 16.17 -2.65 7.30
N LEU A 78 15.35 -2.44 8.34
CA LEU A 78 13.90 -2.39 8.17
C LEU A 78 13.49 -1.25 7.24
N ALA A 79 14.03 -0.07 7.47
CA ALA A 79 13.74 1.10 6.64
C ALA A 79 14.24 0.93 5.19
N MET A 80 15.40 0.29 4.98
CA MET A 80 15.91 -0.07 3.63
C MET A 80 14.99 -1.06 2.92
N ALA A 81 14.46 -2.06 3.64
CA ALA A 81 13.50 -3.00 3.09
C ALA A 81 12.13 -2.34 2.79
N TYR A 82 11.75 -1.36 3.61
CA TYR A 82 10.46 -0.65 3.50
C TYR A 82 10.47 0.45 2.41
N TRP A 83 11.59 1.16 2.26
CA TRP A 83 11.81 2.18 1.22
C TRP A 83 12.94 1.74 0.27
N PRO A 84 12.67 0.82 -0.64
CA PRO A 84 13.67 0.38 -1.61
C PRO A 84 14.11 1.53 -2.51
N ASN A 85 15.28 1.41 -3.11
CA ASN A 85 15.85 2.40 -4.04
C ASN A 85 16.21 3.76 -3.45
N GLN A 86 16.34 3.86 -2.11
CA GLN A 86 16.86 5.04 -1.44
C GLN A 86 18.33 4.82 -1.05
N SER A 87 19.15 5.88 -1.12
CA SER A 87 20.51 5.84 -0.60
C SER A 87 20.50 5.67 0.91
N TYR A 88 21.59 5.15 1.45
CA TYR A 88 21.74 4.99 2.90
C TYR A 88 21.50 6.29 3.68
N PHE A 89 21.98 7.41 3.16
CA PHE A 89 21.77 8.73 3.77
C PHE A 89 20.30 9.16 3.77
N GLU A 90 19.59 8.95 2.67
CA GLU A 90 18.14 9.22 2.58
C GLU A 90 17.33 8.36 3.53
N ILE A 91 17.75 7.10 3.76
CA ILE A 91 17.13 6.22 4.75
C ILE A 91 17.26 6.80 6.15
N LEU A 92 18.46 7.24 6.55
CA LEU A 92 18.67 7.87 7.85
C LEU A 92 17.82 9.13 8.02
N GLN A 93 17.75 9.97 6.98
CA GLN A 93 16.90 11.15 6.99
C GLN A 93 15.41 10.81 7.12
N LYS A 94 14.94 9.78 6.45
CA LYS A 94 13.54 9.32 6.54
C LYS A 94 13.19 8.77 7.92
N ILE A 95 14.10 8.01 8.54
CA ILE A 95 13.90 7.55 9.92
C ILE A 95 13.82 8.76 10.85
N GLN A 96 14.78 9.66 10.81
CA GLN A 96 14.79 10.87 11.63
C GLN A 96 13.52 11.71 11.41
N TYR A 97 13.15 11.94 10.18
CA TYR A 97 11.92 12.66 9.83
C TYR A 97 10.68 12.01 10.44
N THR A 98 10.62 10.66 10.45
CA THR A 98 9.51 9.91 11.04
C THR A 98 9.41 10.18 12.55
N PHE A 99 10.53 10.23 13.26
CA PHE A 99 10.52 10.51 14.70
C PHE A 99 10.26 11.98 15.03
N ASP A 100 10.72 12.91 14.20
CA ASP A 100 10.56 14.35 14.43
C ASP A 100 9.15 14.87 14.11
N HIS A 101 8.47 14.25 13.12
CA HIS A 101 7.21 14.80 12.59
C HIS A 101 5.99 13.92 12.85
N PHE A 102 6.18 12.71 13.39
CA PHE A 102 5.09 11.83 13.74
C PHE A 102 5.06 11.59 15.25
N GLU A 103 3.86 11.72 15.81
CA GLU A 103 3.69 11.49 17.25
C GLU A 103 3.97 10.04 17.62
N LYS A 104 4.53 9.84 18.82
CA LYS A 104 4.70 8.53 19.42
C LYS A 104 3.33 7.89 19.63
N VAL A 105 3.19 6.65 19.24
CA VAL A 105 1.95 5.87 19.42
C VAL A 105 2.15 4.90 20.57
N GLU A 106 1.25 4.90 21.54
CA GLU A 106 1.24 3.89 22.60
C GLU A 106 0.83 2.54 22.02
N ILE A 107 1.65 1.53 22.29
CA ILE A 107 1.40 0.17 21.81
C ILE A 107 0.38 -0.49 22.73
N PRO A 108 -0.61 -1.23 22.17
CA PRO A 108 -1.59 -1.93 22.98
C PRO A 108 -0.94 -2.85 24.01
N VAL A 109 -1.44 -2.83 25.24
CA VAL A 109 -1.07 -3.81 26.26
C VAL A 109 -1.70 -5.14 25.86
N PHE A 110 -0.87 -6.11 25.50
CA PHE A 110 -1.34 -7.46 25.21
C PHE A 110 -1.42 -8.26 26.50
N GLU A 111 -2.63 -8.49 27.00
CA GLU A 111 -2.87 -9.51 28.03
C GLU A 111 -2.68 -10.89 27.39
N SER A 112 -1.98 -11.79 28.09
CA SER A 112 -1.77 -13.16 27.65
C SER A 112 -3.08 -13.96 27.71
N SER A 113 -3.85 -13.92 26.63
CA SER A 113 -5.04 -14.75 26.48
C SER A 113 -4.91 -15.65 25.24
N ASN A 114 -5.14 -16.95 25.42
CA ASN A 114 -5.34 -17.92 24.36
C ASN A 114 -6.46 -17.44 23.46
N VAL A 115 -6.11 -17.07 22.22
CA VAL A 115 -7.09 -16.63 21.24
C VAL A 115 -7.14 -17.62 20.10
N ALA A 116 -8.06 -18.57 20.24
CA ALA A 116 -8.70 -19.19 19.09
C ALA A 116 -9.83 -18.23 18.66
N ASP A 117 -9.90 -17.96 17.35
CA ASP A 117 -11.01 -17.27 16.67
C ASP A 117 -11.51 -15.96 17.29
N ARG A 118 -10.81 -14.85 17.03
CA ARG A 118 -11.46 -13.53 16.97
C ARG A 118 -11.55 -13.09 15.50
N GLU A 119 -12.80 -12.84 15.06
CA GLU A 119 -13.08 -11.99 13.92
C GLU A 119 -12.16 -10.77 14.00
N THR A 120 -11.57 -10.38 12.89
CA THR A 120 -10.69 -9.20 12.81
C THR A 120 -11.52 -7.97 13.18
N ASP A 121 -11.56 -7.64 14.48
CA ASP A 121 -12.11 -6.38 14.94
C ASP A 121 -11.46 -5.26 14.13
N ASN A 122 -12.28 -4.53 13.40
CA ASN A 122 -11.84 -3.41 12.56
C ASN A 122 -11.14 -2.38 13.46
N ILE A 123 -9.82 -2.42 13.46
CA ILE A 123 -8.95 -1.50 14.21
C ILE A 123 -9.18 -0.06 13.76
N LEU A 124 -9.47 0.11 12.46
CA LEU A 124 -9.77 1.40 11.87
C LEU A 124 -11.30 1.60 11.83
N GLU A 125 -11.76 2.72 12.36
CA GLU A 125 -13.17 3.09 12.37
C GLU A 125 -13.40 4.32 11.49
N PHE A 126 -14.29 4.16 10.51
CA PHE A 126 -14.69 5.25 9.62
C PHE A 126 -15.38 6.36 10.41
N SER A 127 -14.95 7.59 10.20
CA SER A 127 -15.60 8.77 10.77
C SER A 127 -16.48 9.45 9.72
N HIS A 128 -15.85 10.03 8.70
CA HIS A 128 -16.55 10.68 7.59
C HIS A 128 -15.66 10.73 6.35
N SER A 129 -16.27 11.09 5.23
CA SER A 129 -15.55 11.37 3.99
C SER A 129 -16.03 12.67 3.38
N GLN A 130 -15.17 13.31 2.59
CA GLN A 130 -15.51 14.52 1.84
C GLN A 130 -14.84 14.50 0.47
N GLN A 131 -15.32 15.38 -0.41
CA GLN A 131 -14.71 15.55 -1.74
C GLN A 131 -13.28 16.05 -1.64
N LEU A 132 -12.46 15.68 -2.62
CA LEU A 132 -11.07 16.11 -2.72
C LEU A 132 -10.94 17.65 -2.77
N GLY A 133 -9.79 18.15 -2.30
CA GLY A 133 -9.39 19.54 -2.41
C GLY A 133 -9.51 20.35 -1.11
N ARG A 134 -10.02 19.77 -0.03
CA ARG A 134 -10.11 20.43 1.28
C ARG A 134 -8.89 20.18 2.16
N ASN A 135 -8.26 19.01 2.02
CA ASN A 135 -7.03 18.68 2.72
C ASN A 135 -5.81 18.93 1.83
N TYR A 136 -5.02 19.95 2.18
CA TYR A 136 -3.83 20.34 1.41
C TYR A 136 -2.81 19.20 1.28
N VAL A 137 -2.60 18.40 2.34
CA VAL A 137 -1.62 17.30 2.35
C VAL A 137 -2.03 16.21 1.37
N LEU A 138 -3.32 15.85 1.35
CA LEU A 138 -3.86 14.86 0.41
C LEU A 138 -3.85 15.39 -1.03
N SER A 139 -4.18 16.66 -1.24
CA SER A 139 -4.11 17.30 -2.56
C SER A 139 -2.68 17.35 -3.09
N ARG A 140 -1.70 17.63 -2.22
CA ARG A 140 -0.28 17.57 -2.55
C ARG A 140 0.15 16.15 -2.90
N TYR A 141 -0.26 15.15 -2.14
CA TYR A 141 0.04 13.75 -2.39
C TYR A 141 -0.43 13.28 -3.77
N LEU A 142 -1.65 13.65 -4.18
CA LEU A 142 -2.16 13.34 -5.53
C LEU A 142 -1.35 14.02 -6.65
N ARG A 143 -0.92 15.28 -6.44
CA ARG A 143 -0.03 15.99 -7.39
C ARG A 143 1.34 15.33 -7.51
N GLU A 144 1.94 14.92 -6.39
CA GLU A 144 3.20 14.20 -6.37
C GLU A 144 3.10 12.87 -7.14
N ARG A 145 1.95 12.19 -7.03
CA ARG A 145 1.61 10.99 -7.80
C ARG A 145 1.17 11.28 -9.24
N ARG A 146 1.03 12.57 -9.63
CA ARG A 146 0.60 13.04 -10.96
C ARG A 146 -0.77 12.52 -11.42
N VAL A 147 -1.68 12.29 -10.50
CA VAL A 147 -3.02 11.74 -10.76
C VAL A 147 -4.15 12.67 -10.35
N ASP A 148 -3.83 13.87 -9.85
CA ASP A 148 -4.79 14.87 -9.36
C ASP A 148 -5.83 15.27 -10.42
N SER A 149 -5.46 15.30 -11.70
CA SER A 149 -6.35 15.69 -12.81
C SER A 149 -7.48 14.71 -13.09
N VAL A 150 -7.37 13.45 -12.66
CA VAL A 150 -8.34 12.37 -12.88
C VAL A 150 -8.97 11.84 -11.59
N ALA A 151 -8.53 12.33 -10.44
CA ALA A 151 -8.90 11.80 -9.14
C ALA A 151 -10.34 12.16 -8.72
N ASN A 152 -10.87 13.32 -9.16
CA ASN A 152 -12.21 13.76 -8.79
C ASN A 152 -13.29 12.78 -9.23
N GLY A 153 -14.22 12.47 -8.33
CA GLY A 153 -15.30 11.50 -8.55
C GLY A 153 -14.90 10.04 -8.38
N LEU A 154 -13.58 9.73 -8.29
CA LEU A 154 -13.05 8.39 -8.05
C LEU A 154 -12.47 8.24 -6.66
N LEU A 155 -11.93 9.33 -6.11
CA LEU A 155 -11.27 9.37 -4.81
C LEU A 155 -11.96 10.36 -3.88
N TRP A 156 -11.80 10.10 -2.57
CA TRP A 156 -12.34 10.89 -1.47
C TRP A 156 -11.25 11.17 -0.45
N GLU A 157 -11.41 12.23 0.31
CA GLU A 157 -10.69 12.45 1.55
C GLU A 157 -11.43 11.68 2.65
N VAL A 158 -10.83 10.60 3.16
CA VAL A 158 -11.42 9.72 4.18
C VAL A 158 -10.79 10.02 5.51
N TYR A 159 -11.62 10.25 6.52
CA TYR A 159 -11.24 10.49 7.91
C TYR A 159 -11.65 9.30 8.75
N TYR A 160 -10.75 8.86 9.62
CA TYR A 160 -10.95 7.66 10.43
C TYR A 160 -10.23 7.75 11.77
N CYS A 161 -10.71 6.99 12.74
CA CYS A 161 -10.05 6.78 14.02
C CYS A 161 -9.30 5.46 14.01
N ASN A 162 -8.26 5.37 14.84
CA ASN A 162 -7.58 4.11 15.11
C ASN A 162 -7.81 3.74 16.57
N LYS A 163 -8.53 2.63 16.81
CA LYS A 163 -8.89 2.16 18.16
C LYS A 163 -7.70 1.80 19.03
N LEU A 164 -6.54 1.54 18.39
CA LEU A 164 -5.29 1.26 19.11
C LEU A 164 -4.51 2.53 19.48
N TYR A 165 -5.00 3.70 19.10
CA TYR A 165 -4.34 4.95 19.44
C TYR A 165 -4.72 5.38 20.88
N SER A 166 -3.77 5.99 21.59
CA SER A 166 -3.97 6.49 22.97
C SER A 166 -5.15 7.46 23.11
N ASP A 167 -5.40 8.23 22.06
CA ASP A 167 -6.63 9.03 21.91
C ASP A 167 -7.49 8.42 20.80
N PRO A 168 -8.50 7.60 21.14
CA PRO A 168 -9.36 6.95 20.13
C PRO A 168 -10.25 7.94 19.37
N THR A 169 -10.31 9.19 19.78
CA THR A 169 -11.05 10.26 19.08
C THR A 169 -10.19 10.99 18.06
N LYS A 170 -8.88 10.77 18.05
CA LYS A 170 -7.96 11.38 17.10
C LYS A 170 -8.29 10.97 15.68
N LEU A 171 -8.56 11.96 14.84
CA LEU A 171 -8.83 11.75 13.42
C LEU A 171 -7.55 11.67 12.61
N PHE A 172 -7.43 10.58 11.89
CA PHE A 172 -6.46 10.38 10.81
C PHE A 172 -7.13 10.63 9.46
N TYR A 173 -6.34 10.86 8.43
CA TYR A 173 -6.85 11.08 7.09
C TYR A 173 -6.01 10.36 6.03
N ALA A 174 -6.69 9.93 4.97
CA ALA A 174 -6.09 9.28 3.81
C ALA A 174 -6.90 9.58 2.55
N ILE A 175 -6.33 9.30 1.40
CA ILE A 175 -7.09 9.14 0.16
C ILE A 175 -7.81 7.80 0.24
N GLY A 176 -9.09 7.77 -0.11
CA GLY A 176 -9.91 6.56 -0.09
C GLY A 176 -10.73 6.37 -1.34
N TRP A 177 -11.04 5.12 -1.63
CA TRP A 177 -11.95 4.69 -2.69
C TRP A 177 -12.77 3.49 -2.21
N LYS A 178 -13.91 3.25 -2.87
CA LYS A 178 -14.82 2.17 -2.49
C LYS A 178 -14.43 0.85 -3.15
N ASN A 179 -14.58 -0.24 -2.40
CA ASN A 179 -14.50 -1.61 -2.91
C ASN A 179 -15.90 -2.21 -3.14
N GLU A 180 -16.00 -3.43 -3.68
CA GLU A 180 -17.30 -4.08 -4.00
C GLU A 180 -18.20 -4.33 -2.77
N LYS A 181 -17.65 -4.31 -1.57
CA LYS A 181 -18.42 -4.41 -0.31
C LYS A 181 -18.83 -3.06 0.27
N ASP A 182 -18.69 -1.98 -0.52
CA ASP A 182 -18.94 -0.60 -0.08
C ASP A 182 -18.09 -0.17 1.12
N ASN A 183 -16.98 -0.84 1.36
CA ASN A 183 -15.99 -0.46 2.36
C ASN A 183 -14.91 0.43 1.74
N TRP A 184 -14.06 1.02 2.57
CA TRP A 184 -13.01 1.92 2.12
C TRP A 184 -11.67 1.21 2.01
N GLU A 185 -11.06 1.28 0.83
CA GLU A 185 -9.62 1.09 0.67
C GLU A 185 -8.96 2.44 0.79
N ILE A 186 -7.89 2.55 1.58
CA ILE A 186 -7.24 3.83 1.86
C ILE A 186 -5.75 3.80 1.61
N SER A 187 -5.22 4.96 1.21
CA SER A 187 -3.78 5.18 1.04
C SER A 187 -3.38 6.54 1.60
N SER A 188 -2.43 6.57 2.51
CA SER A 188 -1.93 7.80 3.10
C SER A 188 -0.66 8.30 2.39
N PRO A 189 -0.34 9.59 2.46
CA PRO A 189 0.92 10.16 1.96
C PRO A 189 2.17 9.53 2.61
N LYS A 190 2.00 8.89 3.76
CA LYS A 190 3.05 8.22 4.53
C LYS A 190 3.35 6.80 4.04
N GLY A 191 2.68 6.32 2.99
CA GLY A 191 2.82 4.97 2.44
C GLY A 191 1.96 3.91 3.14
N PHE A 192 1.18 4.29 4.15
CA PHE A 192 0.24 3.38 4.80
C PHE A 192 -0.93 3.09 3.88
N LYS A 193 -1.20 1.80 3.63
CA LYS A 193 -2.37 1.29 2.90
C LYS A 193 -3.15 0.35 3.81
N ALA A 194 -4.46 0.50 3.85
CA ALA A 194 -5.34 -0.33 4.66
C ALA A 194 -6.75 -0.36 4.10
N SER A 195 -7.59 -1.22 4.67
CA SER A 195 -9.04 -1.20 4.45
C SER A 195 -9.73 -0.79 5.74
N ILE A 196 -10.76 0.04 5.64
CA ILE A 196 -11.69 0.32 6.73
C ILE A 196 -12.95 -0.50 6.45
N GLY A 197 -13.18 -1.51 7.25
CA GLY A 197 -14.11 -2.58 6.98
C GLY A 197 -13.46 -3.77 6.24
N ASN A 198 -14.26 -4.52 5.52
CA ASN A 198 -13.80 -5.70 4.81
C ASN A 198 -13.05 -5.33 3.52
N LYS A 199 -11.86 -5.87 3.35
CA LYS A 199 -11.10 -5.75 2.11
C LYS A 199 -11.80 -6.46 0.95
N ASP A 200 -11.85 -5.83 -0.22
CA ASP A 200 -12.33 -6.46 -1.46
C ASP A 200 -11.73 -5.76 -2.69
N ILE A 201 -11.97 -6.33 -3.86
CA ILE A 201 -11.65 -5.69 -5.15
C ILE A 201 -12.51 -4.44 -5.35
N SER A 202 -12.05 -3.53 -6.21
CA SER A 202 -12.85 -2.37 -6.65
C SER A 202 -13.17 -2.51 -8.13
N ILE A 203 -14.42 -2.22 -8.52
CA ILE A 203 -14.85 -2.25 -9.90
C ILE A 203 -15.41 -0.88 -10.29
N ILE A 204 -14.89 -0.31 -11.37
CA ILE A 204 -15.35 0.92 -11.98
C ILE A 204 -16.02 0.55 -13.29
N PRO A 205 -17.35 0.73 -13.42
CA PRO A 205 -18.10 0.34 -14.60
C PRO A 205 -17.63 1.05 -15.87
N GLY A 206 -17.59 0.32 -16.96
CA GLY A 206 -17.28 0.81 -18.30
C GLY A 206 -17.94 -0.05 -19.36
N LYS A 207 -17.27 -0.32 -20.47
CA LYS A 207 -17.75 -1.25 -21.49
C LYS A 207 -17.81 -2.68 -20.94
N VAL A 208 -18.94 -3.35 -21.16
CA VAL A 208 -19.24 -4.67 -20.56
C VAL A 208 -18.33 -5.79 -21.09
N ASP A 209 -17.87 -5.74 -22.32
CA ASP A 209 -17.12 -6.80 -23.00
C ASP A 209 -15.58 -6.71 -22.82
N HIS A 210 -15.08 -5.63 -22.21
CA HIS A 210 -13.66 -5.39 -22.02
C HIS A 210 -13.34 -5.01 -20.58
N LEU A 211 -12.46 -5.76 -19.96
CA LEU A 211 -11.95 -5.55 -18.61
C LEU A 211 -10.47 -5.15 -18.64
N VAL A 212 -10.12 -4.15 -17.85
CA VAL A 212 -8.73 -3.78 -17.57
C VAL A 212 -8.49 -3.97 -16.08
N VAL A 213 -7.43 -4.69 -15.74
CA VAL A 213 -7.12 -5.09 -14.35
C VAL A 213 -5.83 -4.43 -13.90
N PHE A 214 -5.88 -3.79 -12.74
CA PHE A 214 -4.72 -3.18 -12.06
C PHE A 214 -4.49 -3.83 -10.71
N GLU A 215 -3.24 -3.84 -10.25
CA GLU A 215 -2.92 -4.26 -8.89
C GLU A 215 -3.33 -3.18 -7.87
N GLY A 216 -2.92 -1.93 -8.12
CA GLY A 216 -3.18 -0.78 -7.27
C GLY A 216 -4.05 0.30 -7.91
N PHE A 217 -4.74 1.08 -7.07
CA PHE A 217 -5.64 2.14 -7.56
C PHE A 217 -4.87 3.31 -8.20
N PHE A 218 -3.63 3.58 -7.74
CA PHE A 218 -2.79 4.62 -8.34
C PHE A 218 -2.31 4.24 -9.73
N ASP A 219 -2.14 2.95 -10.03
CA ASP A 219 -1.80 2.47 -11.37
C ASP A 219 -2.96 2.67 -12.33
N PHE A 220 -4.19 2.37 -11.88
CA PHE A 220 -5.40 2.70 -12.61
C PHE A 220 -5.50 4.20 -12.92
N LEU A 221 -5.29 5.06 -11.92
CA LEU A 221 -5.35 6.51 -12.13
C LEU A 221 -4.23 7.00 -13.07
N SER A 222 -3.06 6.38 -13.02
CA SER A 222 -1.94 6.70 -13.91
C SER A 222 -2.26 6.34 -15.35
N TRP A 223 -2.82 5.15 -15.56
CA TRP A 223 -3.34 4.73 -16.86
C TRP A 223 -4.44 5.69 -17.36
N LEU A 224 -5.38 6.07 -16.50
CA LEU A 224 -6.47 6.98 -16.84
C LEU A 224 -5.96 8.38 -17.21
N THR A 225 -4.86 8.85 -16.58
CA THR A 225 -4.20 10.12 -16.89
C THR A 225 -3.64 10.15 -18.31
N LEU A 226 -3.18 9.00 -18.81
CA LEU A 226 -2.57 8.84 -20.13
C LEU A 226 -3.53 8.36 -21.21
N THR A 227 -4.74 7.92 -20.82
CA THR A 227 -5.73 7.33 -21.75
C THR A 227 -6.76 8.36 -22.19
N LYS A 228 -7.24 8.23 -23.45
CA LYS A 228 -8.39 9.00 -23.93
C LYS A 228 -9.64 8.57 -23.18
N LYS A 229 -10.42 9.52 -22.68
CA LYS A 229 -11.57 9.26 -21.80
C LYS A 229 -12.83 8.74 -22.52
N GLU A 230 -12.75 8.54 -23.83
CA GLU A 230 -13.89 8.06 -24.61
C GLU A 230 -14.01 6.53 -24.55
N ASN A 231 -15.20 6.04 -24.26
CA ASN A 231 -15.50 4.59 -24.28
C ASN A 231 -14.55 3.74 -23.40
N LEU A 232 -14.32 4.16 -22.16
CA LEU A 232 -13.47 3.41 -21.24
C LEU A 232 -13.98 1.99 -21.00
N PRO A 233 -13.10 1.00 -20.90
CA PRO A 233 -13.45 -0.36 -20.48
C PRO A 233 -13.86 -0.38 -19.00
N THR A 234 -14.47 -1.48 -18.56
CA THR A 234 -14.62 -1.75 -17.14
C THR A 234 -13.24 -1.93 -16.51
N VAL A 235 -13.03 -1.30 -15.37
CA VAL A 235 -11.76 -1.37 -14.63
C VAL A 235 -11.98 -2.18 -13.35
N MET A 236 -11.06 -3.11 -13.09
CA MET A 236 -10.96 -3.83 -11.83
C MET A 236 -9.63 -3.49 -11.17
N VAL A 237 -9.65 -3.13 -9.89
CA VAL A 237 -8.46 -2.97 -9.07
C VAL A 237 -8.46 -4.07 -8.01
N LEU A 238 -7.37 -4.81 -7.94
CA LEU A 238 -7.25 -5.94 -7.01
C LEU A 238 -7.20 -5.47 -5.55
N ASN A 239 -6.63 -4.27 -5.29
CA ASN A 239 -6.35 -3.74 -3.96
C ASN A 239 -5.39 -4.62 -3.12
N SER A 240 -5.28 -5.89 -3.44
CA SER A 240 -4.31 -6.85 -2.88
C SER A 240 -4.25 -8.11 -3.74
N ILE A 241 -3.05 -8.64 -3.95
CA ILE A 241 -2.85 -9.92 -4.65
C ILE A 241 -3.59 -11.09 -3.96
N SER A 242 -3.81 -11.01 -2.65
CA SER A 242 -4.58 -12.05 -1.93
C SER A 242 -6.01 -12.21 -2.45
N LEU A 243 -6.54 -11.21 -3.15
CA LEU A 243 -7.88 -11.21 -3.73
C LEU A 243 -7.94 -11.76 -5.17
N VAL A 244 -6.82 -12.24 -5.72
CA VAL A 244 -6.76 -12.76 -7.09
C VAL A 244 -7.82 -13.83 -7.39
N LYS A 245 -8.09 -14.74 -6.44
CA LYS A 245 -9.13 -15.77 -6.61
C LYS A 245 -10.52 -15.14 -6.76
N ARG A 246 -10.82 -14.16 -5.92
CA ARG A 246 -12.06 -13.37 -5.97
C ARG A 246 -12.18 -12.61 -7.29
N ALA A 247 -11.08 -12.01 -7.77
CA ALA A 247 -11.03 -11.32 -9.03
C ALA A 247 -11.30 -12.26 -10.22
N ILE A 248 -10.69 -13.45 -10.23
CA ILE A 248 -10.89 -14.47 -11.27
C ILE A 248 -12.38 -14.85 -11.40
N GLU A 249 -13.10 -14.99 -10.29
CA GLU A 249 -14.54 -15.26 -10.33
C GLU A 249 -15.34 -14.16 -11.04
N ARG A 250 -14.95 -12.90 -10.87
CA ARG A 250 -15.62 -11.72 -11.47
C ARG A 250 -15.20 -11.50 -12.94
N MET A 251 -14.05 -12.01 -13.36
CA MET A 251 -13.54 -11.86 -14.74
C MET A 251 -14.35 -12.65 -15.79
N ARG A 252 -15.13 -13.67 -15.37
CA ARG A 252 -15.87 -14.55 -16.29
C ARG A 252 -16.88 -13.86 -17.19
N GLU A 253 -17.28 -12.65 -16.85
CA GLU A 253 -18.25 -11.84 -17.58
C GLU A 253 -17.64 -11.10 -18.79
N PHE A 254 -16.30 -11.20 -18.98
CA PHE A 254 -15.58 -10.40 -19.95
C PHE A 254 -14.90 -11.26 -21.02
N ASN A 255 -15.09 -10.88 -22.29
CA ASN A 255 -14.47 -11.55 -23.44
C ASN A 255 -13.06 -11.03 -23.76
N LYS A 256 -12.71 -9.86 -23.24
CA LYS A 256 -11.40 -9.25 -23.41
C LYS A 256 -10.88 -8.78 -22.06
N ILE A 257 -9.65 -9.20 -21.71
CA ILE A 257 -9.00 -8.86 -20.44
C ILE A 257 -7.58 -8.37 -20.73
N ASP A 258 -7.28 -7.16 -20.29
CA ASP A 258 -5.93 -6.59 -20.30
C ASP A 258 -5.43 -6.45 -18.85
N LEU A 259 -4.23 -6.97 -18.54
CA LEU A 259 -3.65 -7.02 -17.21
C LEU A 259 -2.50 -6.02 -17.08
N TYR A 260 -2.60 -5.10 -16.12
CA TYR A 260 -1.59 -4.11 -15.77
C TYR A 260 -1.17 -4.34 -14.31
N LEU A 261 -0.47 -5.46 -14.05
CA LEU A 261 0.01 -5.84 -12.72
C LEU A 261 1.48 -5.45 -12.57
N ASP A 262 1.95 -5.37 -11.32
CA ASP A 262 3.32 -4.95 -11.02
C ASP A 262 4.37 -5.83 -11.73
N ASN A 263 5.50 -5.23 -12.11
CA ASN A 263 6.62 -5.91 -12.76
C ASN A 263 7.51 -6.71 -11.79
N ASP A 264 7.10 -6.82 -10.52
CA ASP A 264 7.81 -7.65 -9.55
C ASP A 264 7.40 -9.14 -9.66
N GLU A 265 8.04 -9.99 -8.88
CA GLU A 265 7.81 -11.44 -8.93
C GLU A 265 6.37 -11.81 -8.55
N VAL A 266 5.77 -11.08 -7.61
CA VAL A 266 4.41 -11.35 -7.12
C VAL A 266 3.38 -10.98 -8.17
N GLY A 267 3.54 -9.83 -8.83
CA GLY A 267 2.68 -9.41 -9.94
C GLY A 267 2.76 -10.37 -11.14
N LYS A 268 3.96 -10.87 -11.47
CA LYS A 268 4.15 -11.89 -12.52
C LYS A 268 3.46 -13.21 -12.18
N GLN A 269 3.56 -13.68 -10.94
CA GLN A 269 2.85 -14.88 -10.48
C GLN A 269 1.34 -14.68 -10.53
N CYS A 270 0.84 -13.49 -10.16
CA CYS A 270 -0.57 -13.14 -10.26
C CYS A 270 -1.03 -13.18 -11.72
N THR A 271 -0.27 -12.57 -12.63
CA THR A 271 -0.52 -12.61 -14.10
C THR A 271 -0.59 -14.05 -14.60
N SER A 272 0.35 -14.90 -14.21
CA SER A 272 0.36 -16.32 -14.57
C SER A 272 -0.89 -17.06 -14.04
N THR A 273 -1.29 -16.79 -12.81
CA THR A 273 -2.48 -17.38 -12.19
C THR A 273 -3.76 -17.00 -12.95
N ILE A 274 -3.92 -15.73 -13.31
CA ILE A 274 -5.06 -15.25 -14.10
C ILE A 274 -5.07 -15.89 -15.50
N LYS A 275 -3.90 -15.95 -16.16
CA LYS A 275 -3.77 -16.55 -17.50
C LYS A 275 -4.02 -18.06 -17.52
N THR A 276 -3.84 -18.76 -16.40
CA THR A 276 -4.24 -20.17 -16.28
C THR A 276 -5.76 -20.32 -16.42
N SER A 277 -6.54 -19.40 -15.85
CA SER A 277 -8.00 -19.39 -15.97
C SER A 277 -8.51 -18.74 -17.26
N TYR A 278 -7.79 -17.74 -17.76
CA TYR A 278 -8.13 -16.95 -18.94
C TYR A 278 -6.92 -16.83 -19.87
N PRO A 279 -6.62 -17.88 -20.70
CA PRO A 279 -5.44 -17.88 -21.59
C PRO A 279 -5.42 -16.72 -22.61
N TYR A 280 -6.57 -16.13 -22.90
CA TYR A 280 -6.73 -14.98 -23.81
C TYR A 280 -6.46 -13.63 -23.14
N ALA A 281 -6.24 -13.59 -21.80
CA ALA A 281 -5.88 -12.36 -21.11
C ALA A 281 -4.50 -11.85 -21.58
N ASN A 282 -4.42 -10.57 -21.92
CA ASN A 282 -3.22 -9.94 -22.40
C ASN A 282 -2.44 -9.31 -21.24
N ASP A 283 -1.19 -9.70 -21.08
CA ASP A 283 -0.26 -9.04 -20.20
C ASP A 283 0.21 -7.71 -20.84
N ARG A 284 0.01 -6.60 -20.14
CA ARG A 284 0.35 -5.24 -20.55
C ARG A 284 1.49 -4.63 -19.73
N ALA A 285 2.13 -5.40 -18.84
CA ALA A 285 3.22 -4.91 -17.99
C ALA A 285 4.41 -4.37 -18.79
N ASN A 286 4.56 -4.77 -20.07
CA ASN A 286 5.55 -4.24 -20.98
C ASN A 286 5.39 -2.73 -21.27
N VAL A 287 4.20 -2.13 -21.06
CA VAL A 287 3.94 -0.69 -21.27
C VAL A 287 4.79 0.16 -20.34
N TYR A 288 5.04 -0.34 -19.12
CA TYR A 288 5.90 0.30 -18.11
C TYR A 288 7.16 -0.52 -17.82
N SER A 289 7.72 -1.14 -18.86
CA SER A 289 8.99 -1.86 -18.75
C SER A 289 10.09 -0.96 -18.20
N GLY A 290 10.85 -1.47 -17.22
CA GLY A 290 11.90 -0.74 -16.51
C GLY A 290 11.40 0.03 -15.27
N TYR A 291 10.11 -0.04 -14.96
CA TYR A 291 9.49 0.46 -13.73
C TYR A 291 8.79 -0.68 -13.01
N LYS A 292 8.64 -0.53 -11.69
CA LYS A 292 7.92 -1.51 -10.89
C LYS A 292 6.44 -1.55 -11.28
N ASP A 293 5.82 -0.38 -11.38
CA ASP A 293 4.39 -0.22 -11.62
C ASP A 293 4.09 0.94 -12.58
N TYR A 294 2.84 1.09 -12.94
CA TYR A 294 2.39 2.13 -13.87
C TYR A 294 2.55 3.54 -13.30
N ASN A 295 2.33 3.71 -11.97
CA ASN A 295 2.46 5.01 -11.34
C ASN A 295 3.92 5.46 -11.23
N GLU A 296 4.86 4.55 -10.97
CA GLU A 296 6.28 4.84 -10.99
C GLU A 296 6.72 5.38 -12.37
N MET A 297 6.26 4.75 -13.45
CA MET A 297 6.50 5.24 -14.81
C MET A 297 5.93 6.65 -15.03
N LEU A 298 4.69 6.91 -14.58
CA LEU A 298 4.07 8.24 -14.71
C LEU A 298 4.84 9.31 -13.93
N MET A 299 5.35 8.95 -12.75
CA MET A 299 6.11 9.87 -11.87
C MET A 299 7.49 10.20 -12.43
N ASP A 300 8.11 9.35 -13.24
CA ASP A 300 9.40 9.64 -13.87
C ASP A 300 9.25 10.78 -14.90
N SER A 301 9.87 11.91 -14.58
CA SER A 301 9.78 13.15 -15.40
C SER A 301 10.46 13.03 -16.76
N THR A 302 11.45 12.16 -16.90
CA THR A 302 12.29 12.08 -18.12
C THR A 302 11.54 11.46 -19.30
N LYS A 303 10.72 10.42 -19.06
CA LYS A 303 9.93 9.76 -20.11
C LYS A 303 8.57 10.40 -20.37
N TYR A 304 7.98 11.10 -19.40
CA TYR A 304 6.69 11.77 -19.57
C TYR A 304 6.71 12.88 -20.65
N HIS A 305 7.84 13.60 -20.80
CA HIS A 305 8.01 14.58 -21.87
C HIS A 305 8.16 13.95 -23.27
N TYR A 306 8.66 12.71 -23.36
CA TYR A 306 8.83 12.03 -24.65
C TYR A 306 7.50 11.54 -25.23
N SER A 307 6.58 11.06 -24.40
CA SER A 307 5.26 10.59 -24.82
C SER A 307 4.30 11.72 -25.24
N ARG A 308 4.49 12.95 -24.75
CA ARG A 308 3.70 14.13 -25.18
C ARG A 308 4.14 14.73 -26.52
N LYS A 309 5.39 14.53 -26.92
CA LYS A 309 5.91 15.05 -28.20
C LYS A 309 5.57 14.17 -29.40
N ASN A 310 5.11 12.94 -29.18
CA ASN A 310 4.78 11.98 -30.23
C ASN A 310 3.27 11.70 -30.38
N ARG A 311 2.44 12.64 -29.90
CA ARG A 311 0.96 12.62 -30.09
C ARG A 311 0.51 13.81 -30.93
#